data_3c38fa7b9dbdaa4547a1d53f78b3fe3e
#
_entry.id   3c38fa7b9dbdaa4547a1d53f78b3fe3e
#
_cell.length_a   1.000
_cell.length_b   1.000
_cell.length_c   1.000
_cell.angle_alpha   90.00
_cell.angle_beta   90.00
_cell.angle_gamma   90.00
#
_symmetry.space_group_name_H-M   'P 1'
#
loop_
_entity.id
_entity.type
_entity.pdbx_description
1 polymer ?
#
loop_
_entity_poly.entity_id
_entity_poly.type
_entity_poly.pdbx_seq_one_letter_code
_entity_poly.pdbx_strand_id
1 'polypeptide(L)'
;MRRIVVGTDESEGAGGALSWAADEAERHGAELVAVLAWGYLDQHRPTPDTDFDRDYDETDAAAALDAIVERVLGADRATSVTRRAVNDLAPQALVEASGDADLLVVGARGLGVVRGALVGSVSQHCLHRARCPVAVVREVAAPSSPHRVVVGVDGSETARQALAWALDEGRSRQAEVEVVNAWHPPYVGAYPFDPAALDLDLFEQGARDLVAEALDGQDVTGLPAPPKVTVVSDTAAQAVISAAAGADLAVVGSRGRGGFTGLLLGSVSQQVAHHAPCPVVVIPAGA
;
A
#
# COMPACT_ATOMS: atom_id res chain seq x y z
N MET A 1 10.99 11.28 2.69
CA MET A 1 11.10 10.09 3.57
C MET A 1 12.52 9.99 4.09
N ARG A 2 12.73 9.49 5.31
CA ARG A 2 14.06 9.28 5.93
C ARG A 2 14.35 7.81 6.16
N ARG A 3 13.31 7.01 6.42
CA ARG A 3 13.44 5.61 6.78
C ARG A 3 12.29 4.78 6.22
N ILE A 4 12.66 3.71 5.52
CA ILE A 4 11.74 2.71 4.96
C ILE A 4 12.04 1.38 5.63
N VAL A 5 11.02 0.72 6.17
CA VAL A 5 11.12 -0.63 6.72
C VAL A 5 10.46 -1.59 5.74
N VAL A 6 11.10 -2.71 5.44
CA VAL A 6 10.51 -3.77 4.61
C VAL A 6 10.53 -5.10 5.32
N GLY A 7 9.39 -5.77 5.37
CA GLY A 7 9.29 -7.15 5.81
C GLY A 7 9.70 -8.10 4.69
N THR A 8 10.61 -9.03 5.02
CA THR A 8 11.07 -10.02 4.06
C THR A 8 10.99 -11.43 4.63
N ASP A 9 10.76 -12.37 3.75
CA ASP A 9 10.88 -13.81 3.95
C ASP A 9 11.46 -14.43 2.66
N GLU A 10 11.48 -15.73 2.55
CA GLU A 10 12.00 -16.38 1.35
C GLU A 10 11.03 -16.43 0.17
N SER A 11 9.83 -15.86 0.31
CA SER A 11 8.81 -15.86 -0.74
C SER A 11 9.16 -14.89 -1.88
N GLU A 12 8.68 -15.20 -3.09
CA GLU A 12 8.81 -14.32 -4.25
C GLU A 12 8.15 -12.96 -4.01
N GLY A 13 7.00 -12.95 -3.31
CA GLY A 13 6.28 -11.73 -2.97
C GLY A 13 7.08 -10.80 -2.05
N ALA A 14 7.81 -11.36 -1.09
CA ALA A 14 8.70 -10.57 -0.22
C ALA A 14 9.94 -10.08 -0.99
N GLY A 15 10.46 -10.87 -1.93
CA GLY A 15 11.54 -10.44 -2.83
C GLY A 15 11.13 -9.24 -3.68
N GLY A 16 9.93 -9.26 -4.27
CA GLY A 16 9.36 -8.12 -4.98
C GLY A 16 9.17 -6.88 -4.10
N ALA A 17 8.73 -7.07 -2.85
CA ALA A 17 8.58 -5.99 -1.87
C ALA A 17 9.94 -5.38 -1.50
N LEU A 18 10.97 -6.19 -1.30
CA LEU A 18 12.33 -5.72 -1.01
C LEU A 18 12.92 -4.93 -2.17
N SER A 19 12.76 -5.40 -3.42
CA SER A 19 13.22 -4.68 -4.60
C SER A 19 12.51 -3.33 -4.73
N TRP A 20 11.19 -3.30 -4.60
CA TRP A 20 10.40 -2.07 -4.65
C TRP A 20 10.80 -1.09 -3.53
N ALA A 21 10.99 -1.58 -2.29
CA ALA A 21 11.41 -0.75 -1.17
C ALA A 21 12.81 -0.16 -1.36
N ALA A 22 13.72 -0.89 -2.01
CA ALA A 22 15.05 -0.40 -2.34
C ALA A 22 14.99 0.72 -3.40
N ASP A 23 14.14 0.58 -4.42
CA ASP A 23 13.92 1.64 -5.42
C ASP A 23 13.32 2.91 -4.78
N GLU A 24 12.41 2.75 -3.80
CA GLU A 24 11.88 3.90 -3.04
C GLU A 24 12.95 4.54 -2.15
N ALA A 25 13.75 3.74 -1.47
CA ALA A 25 14.82 4.25 -0.63
C ALA A 25 15.85 5.07 -1.43
N GLU A 26 16.25 4.58 -2.60
CA GLU A 26 17.13 5.30 -3.51
C GLU A 26 16.48 6.61 -4.01
N ARG A 27 15.22 6.57 -4.42
CA ARG A 27 14.46 7.73 -4.91
C ARG A 27 14.38 8.85 -3.88
N HIS A 28 14.16 8.49 -2.63
CA HIS A 28 13.98 9.43 -1.52
C HIS A 28 15.27 9.72 -0.72
N GLY A 29 16.38 9.03 -1.03
CA GLY A 29 17.61 9.09 -0.22
C GLY A 29 17.37 8.62 1.22
N ALA A 30 16.51 7.62 1.40
CA ALA A 30 16.10 7.10 2.70
C ALA A 30 16.96 5.91 3.15
N GLU A 31 17.05 5.71 4.46
CA GLU A 31 17.57 4.46 5.01
C GLU A 31 16.59 3.32 4.71
N LEU A 32 17.08 2.19 4.19
CA LEU A 32 16.33 0.96 4.02
C LEU A 32 16.67 -0.03 5.13
N VAL A 33 15.65 -0.48 5.85
CA VAL A 33 15.78 -1.50 6.90
C VAL A 33 14.99 -2.75 6.48
N ALA A 34 15.69 -3.84 6.18
CA ALA A 34 15.09 -5.14 5.92
C ALA A 34 14.93 -5.92 7.24
N VAL A 35 13.72 -6.41 7.48
CA VAL A 35 13.35 -7.12 8.71
C VAL A 35 12.93 -8.54 8.38
N LEU A 36 13.61 -9.53 8.99
CA LEU A 36 13.22 -10.94 9.00
C LEU A 36 12.80 -11.34 10.42
N ALA A 37 11.55 -11.76 10.57
CA ALA A 37 11.07 -12.36 11.81
C ALA A 37 11.32 -13.87 11.78
N TRP A 38 11.80 -14.44 12.92
CA TRP A 38 12.18 -15.85 12.99
C TRP A 38 11.67 -16.56 14.25
N GLY A 39 10.51 -16.17 14.78
CA GLY A 39 9.92 -16.87 15.91
C GLY A 39 9.66 -18.35 15.65
N TYR A 40 9.36 -19.08 16.71
CA TYR A 40 9.14 -20.55 16.70
C TYR A 40 8.11 -21.01 15.64
N LEU A 41 7.09 -20.19 15.38
CA LEU A 41 6.04 -20.49 14.40
C LEU A 41 6.35 -19.98 12.98
N ASP A 42 7.31 -19.07 12.84
CA ASP A 42 7.68 -18.41 11.59
C ASP A 42 9.05 -18.90 11.05
N GLN A 43 9.55 -20.03 11.56
CA GLN A 43 10.80 -20.61 11.05
C GLN A 43 10.67 -20.96 9.57
N HIS A 44 11.46 -20.28 8.77
CA HIS A 44 11.51 -20.47 7.33
C HIS A 44 12.22 -21.78 7.00
N ARG A 45 11.51 -22.68 6.30
CA ARG A 45 12.06 -23.92 5.81
C ARG A 45 12.08 -23.90 4.30
N PRO A 46 13.24 -24.18 3.70
CA PRO A 46 13.36 -24.20 2.24
C PRO A 46 12.57 -25.33 1.58
N THR A 47 12.15 -26.36 2.32
CA THR A 47 11.39 -27.50 1.76
C THR A 47 10.33 -28.03 2.73
N PRO A 48 9.19 -28.56 2.20
CA PRO A 48 8.11 -29.13 3.03
C PRO A 48 8.51 -30.35 3.86
N ASP A 49 9.63 -30.99 3.57
CA ASP A 49 10.09 -32.27 4.13
C ASP A 49 11.18 -32.13 5.19
N THR A 50 11.62 -30.92 5.56
CA THR A 50 12.62 -30.75 6.63
C THR A 50 11.94 -30.65 7.98
N ASP A 51 12.34 -31.50 8.90
CA ASP A 51 11.92 -31.44 10.30
C ASP A 51 12.27 -30.08 10.91
N PHE A 52 11.43 -29.66 11.86
CA PHE A 52 11.61 -28.44 12.64
C PHE A 52 13.04 -28.38 13.20
N ASP A 53 13.82 -27.37 12.78
CA ASP A 53 15.16 -27.14 13.30
C ASP A 53 15.07 -26.49 14.68
N ARG A 54 15.38 -27.28 15.71
CA ARG A 54 15.38 -26.83 17.11
C ARG A 54 16.59 -25.96 17.44
N ASP A 55 17.62 -26.02 16.61
CA ASP A 55 18.89 -25.32 16.82
C ASP A 55 18.96 -24.02 16.00
N TYR A 56 17.88 -23.69 15.24
CA TYR A 56 17.79 -22.43 14.49
C TYR A 56 17.83 -21.23 15.44
N ASP A 57 18.86 -20.40 15.27
CA ASP A 57 19.14 -19.28 16.15
C ASP A 57 19.22 -17.93 15.39
N GLU A 58 19.59 -16.88 16.11
CA GLU A 58 19.73 -15.53 15.56
C GLU A 58 20.82 -15.47 14.47
N THR A 59 21.85 -16.31 14.57
CA THR A 59 22.95 -16.36 13.58
C THR A 59 22.45 -16.93 12.26
N ASP A 60 21.65 -17.99 12.32
CA ASP A 60 21.02 -18.58 11.14
C ASP A 60 20.04 -17.61 10.47
N ALA A 61 19.23 -16.94 11.28
CA ALA A 61 18.30 -15.92 10.80
C ALA A 61 19.01 -14.74 10.15
N ALA A 62 20.13 -14.28 10.73
CA ALA A 62 20.93 -13.21 10.14
C ALA A 62 21.56 -13.65 8.82
N ALA A 63 22.11 -14.86 8.75
CA ALA A 63 22.68 -15.42 7.52
C ALA A 63 21.61 -15.60 6.42
N ALA A 64 20.40 -16.05 6.78
CA ALA A 64 19.29 -16.16 5.85
C ALA A 64 18.88 -14.77 5.31
N LEU A 65 18.78 -13.76 6.17
CA LEU A 65 18.46 -12.40 5.77
C LEU A 65 19.53 -11.81 4.84
N ASP A 66 20.81 -12.03 5.13
CA ASP A 66 21.94 -11.63 4.26
C ASP A 66 21.79 -12.25 2.86
N ALA A 67 21.56 -13.56 2.81
CA ALA A 67 21.38 -14.28 1.55
C ALA A 67 20.15 -13.78 0.75
N ILE A 68 19.02 -13.45 1.42
CA ILE A 68 17.84 -12.88 0.78
C ILE A 68 18.16 -11.53 0.17
N VAL A 69 18.76 -10.62 0.95
CA VAL A 69 19.08 -9.26 0.51
C VAL A 69 20.06 -9.28 -0.67
N GLU A 70 21.11 -10.08 -0.60
CA GLU A 70 22.08 -10.21 -1.69
C GLU A 70 21.46 -10.83 -2.95
N ARG A 71 20.65 -11.86 -2.80
CA ARG A 71 19.99 -12.53 -3.93
C ARG A 71 19.03 -11.57 -4.66
N VAL A 72 18.30 -10.75 -3.92
CA VAL A 72 17.26 -9.85 -4.49
C VAL A 72 17.86 -8.58 -5.07
N LEU A 73 18.79 -7.95 -4.35
CA LEU A 73 19.30 -6.62 -4.72
C LEU A 73 20.66 -6.65 -5.42
N GLY A 74 21.37 -7.79 -5.36
CA GLY A 74 22.77 -7.89 -5.79
C GLY A 74 23.74 -7.28 -4.77
N ALA A 75 25.02 -7.63 -4.87
CA ALA A 75 26.02 -7.28 -3.88
C ALA A 75 26.18 -5.77 -3.65
N ASP A 76 26.12 -4.97 -4.72
CA ASP A 76 26.34 -3.52 -4.63
C ASP A 76 25.23 -2.83 -3.82
N ARG A 77 23.97 -3.04 -4.16
CA ARG A 77 22.80 -2.43 -3.46
C ARG A 77 22.63 -3.02 -2.06
N ALA A 78 22.96 -4.29 -1.87
CA ALA A 78 22.87 -4.97 -0.59
C ALA A 78 23.68 -4.29 0.51
N THR A 79 24.79 -3.62 0.19
CA THR A 79 25.67 -2.95 1.17
C THR A 79 25.02 -1.78 1.90
N SER A 80 24.03 -1.12 1.28
CA SER A 80 23.32 0.04 1.83
C SER A 80 22.10 -0.33 2.68
N VAL A 81 21.75 -1.62 2.79
CA VAL A 81 20.58 -2.09 3.52
C VAL A 81 20.94 -2.43 4.95
N THR A 82 20.27 -1.81 5.91
CA THR A 82 20.32 -2.22 7.32
C THR A 82 19.49 -3.49 7.51
N ARG A 83 20.05 -4.50 8.17
CA ARG A 83 19.41 -5.81 8.36
C ARG A 83 19.05 -6.03 9.82
N ARG A 84 17.85 -6.54 10.06
CA ARG A 84 17.36 -6.86 11.40
C ARG A 84 16.67 -8.22 11.42
N ALA A 85 17.32 -9.22 11.95
CA ALA A 85 16.69 -10.47 12.34
C ALA A 85 16.03 -10.29 13.71
N VAL A 86 14.74 -10.60 13.85
CA VAL A 86 13.97 -10.36 15.08
C VAL A 86 13.30 -11.65 15.53
N ASN A 87 13.56 -12.06 16.77
CA ASN A 87 12.89 -13.22 17.36
C ASN A 87 11.49 -12.81 17.88
N ASP A 88 10.52 -12.76 16.97
CA ASP A 88 9.13 -12.47 17.27
C ASP A 88 8.24 -12.98 16.13
N LEU A 89 6.93 -12.88 16.28
CA LEU A 89 5.98 -13.12 15.19
C LEU A 89 6.08 -11.99 14.15
N ALA A 90 6.12 -12.34 12.87
CA ALA A 90 6.32 -11.39 11.77
C ALA A 90 5.38 -10.16 11.83
N PRO A 91 4.06 -10.28 12.12
CA PRO A 91 3.20 -9.12 12.21
C PRO A 91 3.61 -8.12 13.30
N GLN A 92 4.01 -8.62 14.49
CA GLN A 92 4.43 -7.80 15.62
C GLN A 92 5.78 -7.16 15.38
N ALA A 93 6.77 -7.94 14.93
CA ALA A 93 8.11 -7.47 14.60
C ALA A 93 8.08 -6.30 13.59
N LEU A 94 7.25 -6.42 12.55
CA LEU A 94 7.15 -5.39 11.52
C LEU A 94 6.45 -4.11 12.02
N VAL A 95 5.36 -4.24 12.78
CA VAL A 95 4.68 -3.09 13.36
C VAL A 95 5.59 -2.35 14.33
N GLU A 96 6.35 -3.08 15.17
CA GLU A 96 7.30 -2.47 16.10
C GLU A 96 8.47 -1.80 15.36
N ALA A 97 9.06 -2.49 14.36
CA ALA A 97 10.16 -1.96 13.57
C ALA A 97 9.77 -0.70 12.76
N SER A 98 8.48 -0.55 12.45
CA SER A 98 7.95 0.60 11.70
C SER A 98 7.54 1.78 12.56
N GLY A 99 7.76 1.74 13.86
CA GLY A 99 7.27 2.78 14.80
C GLY A 99 7.82 4.20 14.54
N ASP A 100 9.00 4.30 13.95
CA ASP A 100 9.68 5.53 13.54
C ASP A 100 9.96 5.60 12.02
N ALA A 101 9.33 4.72 11.25
CA ALA A 101 9.46 4.70 9.80
C ALA A 101 8.48 5.66 9.11
N ASP A 102 8.90 6.20 7.96
CA ASP A 102 8.02 6.98 7.09
C ASP A 102 7.19 6.07 6.15
N LEU A 103 7.62 4.80 5.97
CA LEU A 103 6.93 3.82 5.15
C LEU A 103 7.25 2.40 5.64
N LEU A 104 6.24 1.56 5.80
CA LEU A 104 6.35 0.11 5.96
C LEU A 104 5.98 -0.57 4.65
N VAL A 105 6.85 -1.43 4.15
CA VAL A 105 6.63 -2.20 2.91
C VAL A 105 6.47 -3.67 3.23
N VAL A 106 5.44 -4.28 2.68
CA VAL A 106 5.16 -5.73 2.83
C VAL A 106 4.75 -6.33 1.50
N GLY A 107 5.11 -7.56 1.26
CA GLY A 107 4.58 -8.32 0.13
C GLY A 107 3.08 -8.59 0.31
N ALA A 108 2.32 -8.66 -0.77
CA ALA A 108 0.90 -9.01 -0.68
C ALA A 108 0.71 -10.43 -0.13
N ARG A 109 1.64 -11.33 -0.38
CA ARG A 109 1.65 -12.72 0.09
C ARG A 109 3.05 -13.11 0.56
N GLY A 110 3.12 -14.01 1.55
CA GLY A 110 4.35 -14.62 2.06
C GLY A 110 4.26 -16.15 1.99
N LEU A 111 5.13 -16.86 2.70
CA LEU A 111 5.24 -18.33 2.71
C LEU A 111 3.97 -19.06 3.18
N GLY A 112 3.14 -18.45 4.01
CA GLY A 112 1.92 -19.03 4.59
C GLY A 112 0.68 -18.96 3.71
N VAL A 113 0.78 -19.21 2.41
CA VAL A 113 -0.33 -18.99 1.46
C VAL A 113 -1.48 -19.97 1.64
N VAL A 114 -2.63 -19.47 2.13
CA VAL A 114 -3.91 -20.13 1.91
C VAL A 114 -4.33 -19.92 0.46
N ARG A 115 -4.52 -21.01 -0.32
CA ARG A 115 -4.98 -20.92 -1.72
C ARG A 115 -6.26 -20.10 -1.78
N GLY A 116 -6.22 -18.99 -2.56
CA GLY A 116 -7.35 -18.07 -2.74
C GLY A 116 -7.30 -16.79 -1.90
N ALA A 117 -6.40 -16.65 -0.93
CA ALA A 117 -6.19 -15.38 -0.26
C ALA A 117 -5.43 -14.40 -1.16
N LEU A 118 -5.95 -13.19 -1.30
CA LEU A 118 -5.37 -12.13 -2.15
C LEU A 118 -4.32 -11.31 -1.40
N VAL A 119 -4.42 -11.20 -0.07
CA VAL A 119 -3.46 -10.55 0.85
C VAL A 119 -3.26 -11.46 2.06
N GLY A 120 -1.99 -11.62 2.47
CA GLY A 120 -1.59 -12.47 3.59
C GLY A 120 -1.93 -11.87 4.96
N SER A 121 -1.90 -12.72 5.99
CA SER A 121 -2.20 -12.32 7.38
C SER A 121 -1.24 -11.26 7.93
N VAL A 122 0.05 -11.34 7.60
CA VAL A 122 1.06 -10.35 7.99
C VAL A 122 0.74 -8.98 7.40
N SER A 123 0.50 -8.92 6.08
CA SER A 123 0.17 -7.67 5.39
C SER A 123 -1.13 -7.05 5.91
N GLN A 124 -2.17 -7.88 6.16
CA GLN A 124 -3.41 -7.41 6.79
C GLN A 124 -3.16 -6.84 8.18
N HIS A 125 -2.36 -7.53 9.01
CA HIS A 125 -2.05 -7.05 10.35
C HIS A 125 -1.31 -5.70 10.31
N CYS A 126 -0.33 -5.55 9.42
CA CYS A 126 0.38 -4.30 9.21
C CYS A 126 -0.57 -3.17 8.79
N LEU A 127 -1.45 -3.42 7.83
CA LEU A 127 -2.48 -2.45 7.40
C LEU A 127 -3.41 -1.99 8.53
N HIS A 128 -3.66 -2.86 9.51
CA HIS A 128 -4.51 -2.56 10.66
C HIS A 128 -3.78 -1.86 11.81
N ARG A 129 -2.48 -2.08 11.97
CA ARG A 129 -1.76 -1.72 13.21
C ARG A 129 -0.61 -0.74 13.03
N ALA A 130 -0.04 -0.63 11.85
CA ALA A 130 1.04 0.31 11.61
C ALA A 130 0.55 1.76 11.78
N ARG A 131 1.45 2.62 12.27
CA ARG A 131 1.19 4.05 12.47
C ARG A 131 1.75 4.92 11.35
N CYS A 132 2.54 4.33 10.47
CA CYS A 132 3.05 4.94 9.24
C CYS A 132 2.29 4.42 8.02
N PRO A 133 2.40 5.05 6.85
CA PRO A 133 1.94 4.52 5.57
C PRO A 133 2.41 3.08 5.35
N VAL A 134 1.53 2.23 4.81
CA VAL A 134 1.84 0.82 4.51
C VAL A 134 1.71 0.57 3.03
N ALA A 135 2.81 0.18 2.38
CA ALA A 135 2.81 -0.30 1.01
C ALA A 135 2.62 -1.83 0.96
N VAL A 136 1.60 -2.26 0.24
CA VAL A 136 1.39 -3.68 -0.10
C VAL A 136 1.83 -3.88 -1.53
N VAL A 137 2.95 -4.58 -1.71
CA VAL A 137 3.57 -4.82 -3.01
C VAL A 137 3.17 -6.20 -3.53
N ARG A 138 2.69 -6.24 -4.77
CA ARG A 138 2.46 -7.46 -5.55
C ARG A 138 3.59 -7.65 -6.54
N GLU A 139 3.57 -8.75 -7.28
CA GLU A 139 4.39 -8.85 -8.48
C GLU A 139 4.13 -7.62 -9.35
N VAL A 140 5.16 -6.81 -9.50
CA VAL A 140 5.06 -5.55 -10.25
C VAL A 140 5.12 -5.90 -11.73
N ALA A 141 4.05 -5.62 -12.46
CA ALA A 141 4.15 -5.53 -13.91
C ALA A 141 5.18 -4.45 -14.26
N ALA A 142 5.91 -4.63 -15.37
CA ALA A 142 6.87 -3.64 -15.82
C ALA A 142 6.24 -2.23 -15.79
N PRO A 143 6.97 -1.21 -15.30
CA PRO A 143 6.44 0.15 -15.17
C PRO A 143 5.85 0.63 -16.50
N SER A 144 4.67 1.20 -16.43
CA SER A 144 4.02 1.80 -17.60
C SER A 144 4.68 3.14 -17.94
N SER A 145 4.67 3.52 -19.21
CA SER A 145 5.06 4.86 -19.63
C SER A 145 3.84 5.54 -20.28
N PRO A 146 3.42 6.72 -19.82
CA PRO A 146 3.99 7.56 -18.75
C PRO A 146 3.75 7.00 -17.35
N HIS A 147 4.64 7.33 -16.40
CA HIS A 147 4.46 7.00 -14.98
C HIS A 147 3.19 7.63 -14.43
N ARG A 148 2.44 6.88 -13.63
CA ARG A 148 1.16 7.36 -13.10
C ARG A 148 0.92 6.89 -11.67
N VAL A 149 0.51 7.84 -10.80
CA VAL A 149 0.05 7.60 -9.43
C VAL A 149 -1.45 7.87 -9.38
N VAL A 150 -2.22 6.93 -8.85
CA VAL A 150 -3.67 7.04 -8.69
C VAL A 150 -4.00 7.24 -7.22
N VAL A 151 -4.84 8.20 -6.87
CA VAL A 151 -5.30 8.40 -5.49
C VAL A 151 -6.82 8.48 -5.39
N GLY A 152 -7.39 7.70 -4.46
CA GLY A 152 -8.82 7.74 -4.15
C GLY A 152 -9.14 8.80 -3.11
N VAL A 153 -10.10 9.69 -3.40
CA VAL A 153 -10.54 10.74 -2.47
C VAL A 153 -12.06 10.67 -2.23
N ASP A 154 -12.48 10.84 -0.98
CA ASP A 154 -13.89 10.89 -0.57
C ASP A 154 -14.19 12.11 0.33
N GLY A 155 -13.21 13.02 0.48
CA GLY A 155 -13.29 14.20 1.31
C GLY A 155 -13.08 13.95 2.82
N SER A 156 -12.69 12.72 3.22
CA SER A 156 -12.25 12.43 4.59
C SER A 156 -10.85 13.01 4.83
N GLU A 157 -10.48 13.16 6.12
CA GLU A 157 -9.16 13.64 6.50
C GLU A 157 -8.05 12.70 6.03
N THR A 158 -8.25 11.38 6.17
CA THR A 158 -7.29 10.38 5.68
C THR A 158 -7.15 10.40 4.15
N ALA A 159 -8.22 10.72 3.41
CA ALA A 159 -8.15 10.89 1.97
C ALA A 159 -7.38 12.16 1.57
N ARG A 160 -7.47 13.25 2.36
CA ARG A 160 -6.64 14.45 2.14
C ARG A 160 -5.16 14.17 2.40
N GLN A 161 -4.84 13.42 3.45
CA GLN A 161 -3.47 12.95 3.72
C GLN A 161 -2.96 12.04 2.60
N ALA A 162 -3.81 11.13 2.11
CA ALA A 162 -3.49 10.27 0.97
C ALA A 162 -3.22 11.08 -0.31
N LEU A 163 -4.01 12.13 -0.57
CA LEU A 163 -3.80 13.04 -1.69
C LEU A 163 -2.46 13.78 -1.56
N ALA A 164 -2.15 14.37 -0.41
CA ALA A 164 -0.88 15.04 -0.18
C ALA A 164 0.30 14.10 -0.42
N TRP A 165 0.23 12.87 0.14
CA TRP A 165 1.25 11.85 -0.05
C TRP A 165 1.40 11.45 -1.53
N ALA A 166 0.29 11.28 -2.27
CA ALA A 166 0.30 10.94 -3.68
C ALA A 166 0.89 12.04 -4.57
N LEU A 167 0.66 13.31 -4.21
CA LEU A 167 1.27 14.46 -4.89
C LEU A 167 2.79 14.50 -4.68
N ASP A 168 3.27 14.19 -3.46
CA ASP A 168 4.70 14.07 -3.16
C ASP A 168 5.34 12.94 -3.97
N GLU A 169 4.68 11.80 -4.07
CA GLU A 169 5.14 10.68 -4.91
C GLU A 169 5.10 11.01 -6.41
N GLY A 170 4.07 11.73 -6.86
CA GLY A 170 4.01 12.22 -8.24
C GLY A 170 5.21 13.08 -8.61
N ARG A 171 5.62 13.98 -7.71
CA ARG A 171 6.84 14.80 -7.89
C ARG A 171 8.10 13.94 -7.90
N SER A 172 8.24 13.07 -6.92
CA SER A 172 9.44 12.21 -6.78
C SER A 172 9.63 11.28 -7.97
N ARG A 173 8.54 10.73 -8.51
CA ARG A 173 8.54 9.82 -9.67
C ARG A 173 8.49 10.53 -11.01
N GLN A 174 8.28 11.85 -11.04
CA GLN A 174 7.90 12.60 -12.24
C GLN A 174 6.70 11.92 -12.95
N ALA A 175 5.70 11.54 -12.16
CA ALA A 175 4.52 10.81 -12.58
C ALA A 175 3.28 11.72 -12.66
N GLU A 176 2.38 11.43 -13.58
CA GLU A 176 1.05 12.02 -13.60
C GLU A 176 0.25 11.55 -12.39
N VAL A 177 -0.45 12.47 -11.73
CA VAL A 177 -1.33 12.14 -10.59
C VAL A 177 -2.77 12.14 -11.06
N GLU A 178 -3.47 11.00 -10.89
CA GLU A 178 -4.90 10.87 -11.17
C GLU A 178 -5.69 10.79 -9.86
N VAL A 179 -6.54 11.78 -9.63
CA VAL A 179 -7.40 11.90 -8.44
C VAL A 179 -8.77 11.33 -8.79
N VAL A 180 -9.16 10.25 -8.10
CA VAL A 180 -10.37 9.48 -8.39
C VAL A 180 -11.39 9.67 -7.28
N ASN A 181 -12.60 10.05 -7.66
CA ASN A 181 -13.76 10.02 -6.79
C ASN A 181 -14.89 9.21 -7.45
N ALA A 182 -15.61 8.45 -6.64
CA ALA A 182 -16.79 7.71 -7.07
C ALA A 182 -18.02 8.21 -6.34
N TRP A 183 -19.13 8.29 -7.08
CA TRP A 183 -20.43 8.66 -6.54
C TRP A 183 -21.50 7.64 -6.92
N HIS A 184 -22.52 7.55 -6.12
CA HIS A 184 -23.71 6.74 -6.40
C HIS A 184 -24.96 7.58 -6.22
N PRO A 185 -25.96 7.39 -7.08
CA PRO A 185 -27.30 7.86 -6.76
C PRO A 185 -27.77 7.17 -5.46
N PRO A 186 -28.49 7.88 -4.58
CA PRO A 186 -29.03 7.26 -3.37
C PRO A 186 -29.92 6.07 -3.75
N TYR A 187 -29.71 4.93 -3.05
CA TYR A 187 -30.57 3.78 -3.23
C TYR A 187 -31.97 4.10 -2.67
N VAL A 188 -32.91 4.33 -3.54
CA VAL A 188 -34.32 4.59 -3.18
C VAL A 188 -35.08 3.26 -3.13
N GLY A 189 -34.73 2.43 -2.14
CA GLY A 189 -35.46 1.19 -1.88
C GLY A 189 -36.77 1.45 -1.13
N ALA A 190 -37.85 0.79 -1.56
CA ALA A 190 -39.15 0.67 -0.91
C ALA A 190 -40.25 1.74 -1.17
N TYR A 191 -40.02 2.78 -1.94
CA TYR A 191 -41.12 3.60 -2.44
C TYR A 191 -41.14 3.63 -3.98
N PRO A 192 -42.31 3.76 -4.63
CA PRO A 192 -42.39 3.98 -6.07
C PRO A 192 -41.75 5.34 -6.40
N PHE A 193 -40.49 5.30 -6.73
CA PHE A 193 -39.67 6.44 -7.11
C PHE A 193 -39.44 6.39 -8.60
N ASP A 194 -39.69 7.52 -9.28
CA ASP A 194 -39.37 7.65 -10.68
C ASP A 194 -37.86 7.94 -10.84
N PRO A 195 -37.06 6.98 -11.37
CA PRO A 195 -35.64 7.20 -11.61
C PRO A 195 -35.34 8.39 -12.53
N ALA A 196 -36.32 8.80 -13.38
CA ALA A 196 -36.19 9.96 -14.26
C ALA A 196 -36.28 11.30 -13.51
N ALA A 197 -36.70 11.29 -12.24
CA ALA A 197 -36.73 12.48 -11.39
C ALA A 197 -35.39 12.76 -10.68
N LEU A 198 -34.41 11.89 -10.79
CA LEU A 198 -33.06 12.10 -10.25
C LEU A 198 -32.21 12.92 -11.24
N ASP A 199 -31.80 14.08 -10.79
CA ASP A 199 -30.81 14.88 -11.49
C ASP A 199 -29.41 14.28 -11.22
N LEU A 200 -28.97 13.35 -12.10
CA LEU A 200 -27.66 12.69 -11.97
C LEU A 200 -26.49 13.67 -12.14
N ASP A 201 -26.70 14.75 -12.90
CA ASP A 201 -25.70 15.80 -13.12
C ASP A 201 -25.38 16.52 -11.80
N LEU A 202 -26.37 16.67 -10.92
CA LEU A 202 -26.16 17.27 -9.60
C LEU A 202 -25.24 16.42 -8.72
N PHE A 203 -25.36 15.10 -8.76
CA PHE A 203 -24.49 14.19 -8.00
C PHE A 203 -23.06 14.19 -8.56
N GLU A 204 -22.93 14.17 -9.87
CA GLU A 204 -21.62 14.26 -10.52
C GLU A 204 -20.95 15.60 -10.21
N GLN A 205 -21.68 16.70 -10.27
CA GLN A 205 -21.17 18.02 -9.92
C GLN A 205 -20.73 18.08 -8.45
N GLY A 206 -21.51 17.55 -7.52
CA GLY A 206 -21.13 17.48 -6.11
C GLY A 206 -19.85 16.65 -5.87
N ALA A 207 -19.67 15.59 -6.65
CA ALA A 207 -18.43 14.80 -6.61
C ALA A 207 -17.22 15.56 -7.17
N ARG A 208 -17.40 16.36 -8.24
CA ARG A 208 -16.36 17.25 -8.79
C ARG A 208 -15.99 18.35 -7.80
N ASP A 209 -16.99 18.97 -7.16
CA ASP A 209 -16.78 20.01 -6.16
C ASP A 209 -15.99 19.47 -4.95
N LEU A 210 -16.29 18.24 -4.53
CA LEU A 210 -15.55 17.55 -3.46
C LEU A 210 -14.08 17.35 -3.82
N VAL A 211 -13.78 16.93 -5.05
CA VAL A 211 -12.38 16.76 -5.50
C VAL A 211 -11.70 18.12 -5.61
N ALA A 212 -12.39 19.15 -6.09
CA ALA A 212 -11.87 20.52 -6.17
C ALA A 212 -11.52 21.05 -4.76
N GLU A 213 -12.42 20.83 -3.77
CA GLU A 213 -12.17 21.18 -2.36
C GLU A 213 -10.98 20.40 -1.78
N ALA A 214 -10.82 19.11 -2.13
CA ALA A 214 -9.69 18.30 -1.66
C ALA A 214 -8.35 18.77 -2.24
N LEU A 215 -8.35 19.30 -3.47
CA LEU A 215 -7.17 19.86 -4.15
C LEU A 215 -6.89 21.31 -3.72
N ASP A 216 -7.89 22.01 -3.19
CA ASP A 216 -7.70 23.38 -2.74
C ASP A 216 -6.67 23.43 -1.58
N GLY A 217 -5.69 24.31 -1.73
CA GLY A 217 -4.58 24.44 -0.77
C GLY A 217 -3.50 23.32 -0.85
N GLN A 218 -3.63 22.35 -1.77
CA GLN A 218 -2.57 21.38 -2.02
C GLN A 218 -1.45 21.98 -2.88
N ASP A 219 -0.21 21.66 -2.56
CA ASP A 219 0.91 22.04 -3.40
C ASP A 219 1.02 21.08 -4.60
N VAL A 220 0.73 21.59 -5.79
CA VAL A 220 0.84 20.85 -7.06
C VAL A 220 2.07 21.26 -7.88
N THR A 221 2.93 22.10 -7.32
CA THR A 221 4.16 22.53 -8.01
C THR A 221 5.13 21.37 -8.19
N GLY A 222 5.90 21.38 -9.29
CA GLY A 222 6.88 20.32 -9.58
C GLY A 222 6.33 19.01 -10.13
N LEU A 223 5.00 18.89 -10.28
CA LEU A 223 4.39 17.79 -11.02
C LEU A 223 4.61 17.98 -12.53
N PRO A 224 4.74 16.88 -13.32
CA PRO A 224 4.91 16.97 -14.77
C PRO A 224 3.67 17.52 -15.49
N ALA A 225 2.49 17.35 -14.89
CA ALA A 225 1.21 17.88 -15.37
C ALA A 225 0.27 18.19 -14.18
N PRO A 226 -0.73 19.07 -14.36
CA PRO A 226 -1.78 19.25 -13.36
C PRO A 226 -2.48 17.92 -13.06
N PRO A 227 -2.90 17.68 -11.80
CA PRO A 227 -3.62 16.46 -11.43
C PRO A 227 -4.85 16.23 -12.31
N LYS A 228 -4.95 15.04 -12.89
CA LYS A 228 -6.13 14.61 -13.65
C LYS A 228 -7.25 14.25 -12.68
N VAL A 229 -8.43 14.83 -12.85
CA VAL A 229 -9.62 14.52 -12.05
C VAL A 229 -10.51 13.53 -12.79
N THR A 230 -10.78 12.38 -12.16
CA THR A 230 -11.68 11.34 -12.66
C THR A 230 -12.82 11.12 -11.67
N VAL A 231 -14.03 11.45 -12.10
CA VAL A 231 -15.25 11.27 -11.34
C VAL A 231 -16.15 10.27 -12.07
N VAL A 232 -16.55 9.21 -11.39
CA VAL A 232 -17.29 8.10 -12.01
C VAL A 232 -18.47 7.65 -11.15
N SER A 233 -19.53 7.17 -11.80
CA SER A 233 -20.65 6.51 -11.11
C SER A 233 -20.33 5.03 -10.94
N ASP A 234 -19.70 4.68 -9.81
CA ASP A 234 -19.29 3.32 -9.48
C ASP A 234 -19.10 3.18 -7.95
N THR A 235 -18.76 1.99 -7.48
CA THR A 235 -18.26 1.81 -6.11
C THR A 235 -16.88 2.44 -5.96
N ALA A 236 -16.60 3.05 -4.82
CA ALA A 236 -15.32 3.72 -4.59
C ALA A 236 -14.12 2.77 -4.79
N ALA A 237 -14.25 1.51 -4.34
CA ALA A 237 -13.19 0.52 -4.53
C ALA A 237 -12.96 0.20 -6.01
N GLN A 238 -14.04 -0.07 -6.77
CA GLN A 238 -13.93 -0.43 -8.18
C GLN A 238 -13.39 0.73 -9.02
N ALA A 239 -13.81 1.97 -8.74
CA ALA A 239 -13.30 3.15 -9.41
C ALA A 239 -11.77 3.28 -9.28
N VAL A 240 -11.24 3.14 -8.05
CA VAL A 240 -9.80 3.19 -7.80
C VAL A 240 -9.08 2.00 -8.45
N ILE A 241 -9.62 0.77 -8.33
CA ILE A 241 -9.03 -0.44 -8.93
C ILE A 241 -8.96 -0.32 -10.45
N SER A 242 -10.02 0.18 -11.09
CA SER A 242 -10.06 0.38 -12.55
C SER A 242 -9.06 1.45 -13.00
N ALA A 243 -8.98 2.57 -12.28
CA ALA A 243 -8.00 3.61 -12.56
C ALA A 243 -6.56 3.14 -12.34
N ALA A 244 -6.34 2.22 -11.39
CA ALA A 244 -5.02 1.65 -11.10
C ALA A 244 -4.49 0.72 -12.19
N ALA A 245 -5.31 0.35 -13.19
CA ALA A 245 -4.84 -0.45 -14.30
C ALA A 245 -3.74 0.28 -15.10
N GLY A 246 -2.54 -0.29 -15.13
CA GLY A 246 -1.36 0.32 -15.73
C GLY A 246 -0.80 1.53 -14.96
N ALA A 247 -1.18 1.76 -13.71
CA ALA A 247 -0.52 2.72 -12.83
C ALA A 247 0.69 2.08 -12.12
N ASP A 248 1.65 2.92 -11.73
CA ASP A 248 2.81 2.48 -10.95
C ASP A 248 2.47 2.33 -9.48
N LEU A 249 1.44 3.07 -9.02
CA LEU A 249 1.06 3.13 -7.61
C LEU A 249 -0.40 3.56 -7.45
N ALA A 250 -1.11 2.92 -6.52
CA ALA A 250 -2.41 3.39 -6.01
C ALA A 250 -2.28 3.82 -4.55
N VAL A 251 -2.94 4.93 -4.18
CA VAL A 251 -2.91 5.48 -2.83
C VAL A 251 -4.33 5.65 -2.32
N VAL A 252 -4.58 5.21 -1.09
CA VAL A 252 -5.89 5.37 -0.44
C VAL A 252 -5.71 5.68 1.04
N GLY A 253 -6.65 6.40 1.64
CA GLY A 253 -6.72 6.52 3.09
C GLY A 253 -7.20 5.21 3.73
N SER A 254 -6.76 4.92 4.94
CA SER A 254 -7.18 3.70 5.67
C SER A 254 -8.67 3.70 5.98
N ARG A 255 -9.31 4.86 6.12
CA ARG A 255 -10.74 5.03 6.41
C ARG A 255 -11.32 6.16 5.56
N GLY A 256 -12.62 6.06 5.26
CA GLY A 256 -13.40 7.07 4.57
C GLY A 256 -14.53 7.63 5.45
N ARG A 257 -15.41 8.47 4.85
CA ARG A 257 -16.56 9.11 5.52
C ARG A 257 -17.57 8.14 6.14
N GLY A 258 -17.69 6.91 5.62
CA GLY A 258 -18.68 5.92 6.04
C GLY A 258 -18.22 4.96 7.13
N GLY A 259 -17.04 5.18 7.74
CA GLY A 259 -16.43 4.23 8.65
C GLY A 259 -17.20 4.07 9.96
N PHE A 260 -17.59 2.83 10.30
CA PHE A 260 -18.02 2.50 11.65
C PHE A 260 -16.90 2.84 12.63
N THR A 261 -17.25 3.56 13.71
CA THR A 261 -16.35 3.85 14.81
C THR A 261 -15.87 2.52 15.42
N GLY A 262 -14.58 2.23 15.31
CA GLY A 262 -13.97 1.00 15.85
C GLY A 262 -13.32 0.09 14.82
N LEU A 263 -13.53 0.29 13.52
CA LEU A 263 -12.78 -0.41 12.49
C LEU A 263 -11.46 0.31 12.21
N LEU A 264 -10.37 -0.44 12.18
CA LEU A 264 -9.02 0.10 11.92
C LEU A 264 -8.78 0.32 10.42
N LEU A 265 -9.46 -0.43 9.55
CA LEU A 265 -9.35 -0.36 8.10
C LEU A 265 -10.74 -0.33 7.46
N GLY A 266 -10.94 0.54 6.47
CA GLY A 266 -12.19 0.68 5.72
C GLY A 266 -12.34 -0.37 4.62
N SER A 267 -13.58 -0.61 4.18
CA SER A 267 -13.88 -1.58 3.12
C SER A 267 -13.24 -1.22 1.77
N VAL A 268 -13.13 0.07 1.45
CA VAL A 268 -12.51 0.54 0.21
C VAL A 268 -11.02 0.25 0.23
N SER A 269 -10.29 0.69 1.27
CA SER A 269 -8.85 0.44 1.39
C SER A 269 -8.52 -1.05 1.42
N GLN A 270 -9.35 -1.87 2.08
CA GLN A 270 -9.20 -3.31 2.07
C GLN A 270 -9.37 -3.89 0.65
N GLN A 271 -10.44 -3.53 -0.07
CA GLN A 271 -10.67 -4.03 -1.43
C GLN A 271 -9.60 -3.57 -2.41
N VAL A 272 -9.16 -2.29 -2.34
CA VAL A 272 -8.08 -1.79 -3.18
C VAL A 272 -6.78 -2.53 -2.89
N ALA A 273 -6.39 -2.69 -1.62
CA ALA A 273 -5.20 -3.47 -1.24
C ALA A 273 -5.30 -4.93 -1.70
N HIS A 274 -6.49 -5.52 -1.80
CA HIS A 274 -6.69 -6.90 -2.26
C HIS A 274 -6.71 -7.05 -3.79
N HIS A 275 -7.15 -6.06 -4.54
CA HIS A 275 -7.50 -6.25 -5.95
C HIS A 275 -6.79 -5.31 -6.94
N ALA A 276 -6.15 -4.24 -6.48
CA ALA A 276 -5.43 -3.35 -7.38
C ALA A 276 -4.30 -4.10 -8.10
N PRO A 277 -4.10 -3.84 -9.40
CA PRO A 277 -3.08 -4.52 -10.21
C PRO A 277 -1.66 -3.97 -10.03
N CYS A 278 -1.48 -2.95 -9.21
CA CYS A 278 -0.21 -2.30 -8.90
C CYS A 278 0.04 -2.28 -7.38
N PRO A 279 1.23 -1.86 -6.89
CA PRO A 279 1.46 -1.58 -5.48
C PRO A 279 0.43 -0.60 -4.91
N VAL A 280 0.02 -0.83 -3.66
CA VAL A 280 -0.99 0.00 -2.99
C VAL A 280 -0.41 0.56 -1.70
N VAL A 281 -0.45 1.88 -1.54
CA VAL A 281 -0.13 2.53 -0.26
C VAL A 281 -1.41 2.93 0.44
N VAL A 282 -1.51 2.50 1.68
CA VAL A 282 -2.62 2.85 2.59
C VAL A 282 -2.11 3.79 3.65
N ILE A 283 -2.71 4.99 3.73
CA ILE A 283 -2.35 6.03 4.69
C ILE A 283 -3.18 5.84 5.95
N PRO A 284 -2.57 5.59 7.12
CA PRO A 284 -3.30 5.41 8.37
C PRO A 284 -3.89 6.73 8.87
N ALA A 285 -4.91 6.63 9.73
CA ALA A 285 -5.46 7.81 10.38
C ALA A 285 -4.47 8.32 11.44
N GLY A 286 -4.09 9.58 11.33
CA GLY A 286 -3.20 10.25 12.29
C GLY A 286 -1.70 10.05 12.01
N ALA A 287 -1.34 9.72 10.75
CA ALA A 287 0.04 9.75 10.28
C ALA A 287 0.54 11.19 10.11
#